data_e3b505532114f45a7374037348a1dc83
#
_entry.id   e3b505532114f45a7374037348a1dc83
#
_cell.length_a   1.000
_cell.length_b   1.000
_cell.length_c   1.000
_cell.angle_alpha   90.00
_cell.angle_beta   90.00
_cell.angle_gamma   90.00
#
_symmetry.space_group_name_H-M   'P 1'
#
loop_
_entity.id
_entity.type
_entity.pdbx_description
1 polymer ?
#
loop_
_entity_poly.entity_id
_entity_poly.type
_entity_poly.pdbx_seq_one_letter_code
_entity_poly.pdbx_strand_id
1 'polypeptide(L)'
;MDGVLLDSFEAWFALMNAAAGEFGCAAISREGFQNAFGQSTEADAASFYPGRSSDDVSAYYITHFNEYAALTKATPGASALLDDLDALGIPTAVITNTHSAISRPLLEALDLVPHALIAVDNVAKGKPAPDMIFRGCEVLGLTPWDVLVVGDSRFDQQAAAAAGSAFAGFGGMGGNFTLAEINDVLSVIDGTFN
;
A
#
# COMPACT_ATOMS: atom_id res chain seq x y z
N MET A 1 -0.64 1.08 -2.31
CA MET A 1 0.56 0.86 -3.15
C MET A 1 0.63 -0.60 -3.53
N ASP A 2 1.17 -1.42 -2.64
CA ASP A 2 1.21 -2.87 -2.78
C ASP A 2 -0.22 -3.41 -2.97
N GLY A 3 -0.42 -4.38 -3.85
CA GLY A 3 -1.71 -4.96 -4.19
C GLY A 3 -2.66 -4.06 -5.02
N VAL A 4 -2.29 -2.79 -5.28
CA VAL A 4 -3.08 -1.84 -6.09
C VAL A 4 -2.27 -1.37 -7.30
N LEU A 5 -1.24 -0.54 -7.09
CA LEU A 5 -0.35 -0.06 -8.15
C LEU A 5 0.76 -1.08 -8.47
N LEU A 6 1.07 -1.94 -7.51
CA LEU A 6 2.14 -2.93 -7.58
C LEU A 6 1.60 -4.32 -7.25
N ASP A 7 1.95 -5.31 -8.07
CA ASP A 7 1.96 -6.73 -7.69
C ASP A 7 3.31 -7.03 -7.04
N SER A 8 3.36 -6.95 -5.72
CA SER A 8 4.55 -7.13 -4.88
C SER A 8 4.45 -8.33 -3.93
N PHE A 9 3.38 -9.12 -4.06
CA PHE A 9 3.10 -10.24 -3.14
C PHE A 9 4.28 -11.21 -3.02
N GLU A 10 4.84 -11.67 -4.14
CA GLU A 10 5.95 -12.62 -4.14
C GLU A 10 7.25 -12.03 -3.59
N ALA A 11 7.50 -10.75 -3.83
CA ALA A 11 8.67 -10.04 -3.29
C ALA A 11 8.61 -10.00 -1.76
N TRP A 12 7.48 -9.57 -1.21
CA TRP A 12 7.28 -9.51 0.24
C TRP A 12 7.26 -10.90 0.88
N PHE A 13 6.61 -11.89 0.25
CA PHE A 13 6.57 -13.26 0.75
C PHE A 13 7.97 -13.87 0.85
N ALA A 14 8.81 -13.66 -0.16
CA ALA A 14 10.19 -14.13 -0.17
C ALA A 14 11.04 -13.42 0.88
N LEU A 15 10.98 -12.07 0.95
CA LEU A 15 11.71 -11.27 1.94
C LEU A 15 11.34 -11.65 3.37
N MET A 16 10.04 -11.76 3.66
CA MET A 16 9.57 -12.06 5.02
C MET A 16 9.95 -13.47 5.47
N ASN A 17 10.00 -14.44 4.56
CA ASN A 17 10.51 -15.78 4.87
C ASN A 17 12.03 -15.80 5.04
N ALA A 18 12.77 -14.99 4.30
CA ALA A 18 14.20 -14.82 4.55
C ALA A 18 14.48 -14.21 5.92
N ALA A 19 13.71 -13.19 6.32
CA ALA A 19 13.76 -12.61 7.66
C ALA A 19 13.43 -13.65 8.74
N ALA A 20 12.41 -14.50 8.55
CA ALA A 20 12.08 -15.58 9.48
C ALA A 20 13.25 -16.54 9.66
N GLY A 21 13.93 -16.92 8.57
CA GLY A 21 15.14 -17.76 8.62
C GLY A 21 16.29 -17.11 9.39
N GLU A 22 16.59 -15.83 9.10
CA GLU A 22 17.64 -15.06 9.77
C GLU A 22 17.35 -14.88 11.27
N PHE A 23 16.10 -14.65 11.62
CA PHE A 23 15.68 -14.46 13.01
C PHE A 23 15.50 -15.77 13.78
N GLY A 24 15.65 -16.92 13.12
CA GLY A 24 15.44 -18.25 13.74
C GLY A 24 13.98 -18.54 14.06
N CYS A 25 13.06 -17.91 13.32
CA CYS A 25 11.62 -18.09 13.44
C CYS A 25 11.09 -19.16 12.48
N ALA A 26 9.85 -19.61 12.68
CA ALA A 26 9.20 -20.54 11.78
C ALA A 26 8.92 -19.90 10.41
N ALA A 27 8.99 -20.70 9.35
CA ALA A 27 8.60 -20.23 8.02
C ALA A 27 7.13 -19.78 7.99
N ILE A 28 6.88 -18.67 7.31
CA ILE A 28 5.56 -18.08 7.15
C ILE A 28 4.82 -18.84 6.04
N SER A 29 3.65 -19.41 6.35
CA SER A 29 2.84 -20.05 5.33
C SER A 29 2.25 -19.02 4.37
N ARG A 30 1.98 -19.43 3.11
CA ARG A 30 1.38 -18.56 2.11
C ARG A 30 0.02 -18.02 2.57
N GLU A 31 -0.80 -18.85 3.20
CA GLU A 31 -2.09 -18.46 3.77
C GLU A 31 -1.92 -17.44 4.91
N GLY A 32 -0.98 -17.69 5.84
CA GLY A 32 -0.66 -16.76 6.93
C GLY A 32 -0.20 -15.41 6.41
N PHE A 33 0.66 -15.40 5.40
CA PHE A 33 1.12 -14.17 4.76
C PHE A 33 -0.03 -13.45 4.03
N GLN A 34 -0.85 -14.17 3.27
CA GLN A 34 -1.99 -13.56 2.55
C GLN A 34 -2.95 -12.84 3.49
N ASN A 35 -3.23 -13.42 4.67
CA ASN A 35 -4.09 -12.81 5.68
C ASN A 35 -3.46 -11.58 6.35
N ALA A 36 -2.15 -11.44 6.30
CA ALA A 36 -1.36 -10.37 6.91
C ALA A 36 -0.93 -9.29 5.91
N PHE A 37 -1.03 -9.56 4.60
CA PHE A 37 -0.54 -8.67 3.56
C PHE A 37 -1.12 -7.26 3.70
N GLY A 38 -0.22 -6.26 3.72
CA GLY A 38 -0.58 -4.85 3.93
C GLY A 38 -0.67 -4.39 5.39
N GLN A 39 -0.45 -5.28 6.38
CA GLN A 39 -0.39 -4.87 7.80
C GLN A 39 0.87 -4.04 8.11
N SER A 40 0.96 -3.52 9.33
CA SER A 40 2.13 -2.76 9.76
C SER A 40 3.30 -3.66 10.16
N THR A 41 4.52 -3.12 10.14
CA THR A 41 5.73 -3.85 10.59
C THR A 41 5.65 -4.26 12.07
N GLU A 42 4.95 -3.49 12.92
CA GLU A 42 4.68 -3.89 14.31
C GLU A 42 3.83 -5.17 14.37
N ALA A 43 2.83 -5.26 13.50
CA ALA A 43 1.98 -6.44 13.41
C ALA A 43 2.75 -7.63 12.82
N ASP A 44 3.65 -7.41 11.86
CA ASP A 44 4.56 -8.44 11.34
C ASP A 44 5.47 -8.98 12.44
N ALA A 45 6.12 -8.09 13.21
CA ALA A 45 7.00 -8.46 14.33
C ALA A 45 6.25 -9.33 15.35
N ALA A 46 5.05 -8.89 15.74
CA ALA A 46 4.23 -9.61 16.73
C ALA A 46 3.75 -10.97 16.20
N SER A 47 3.41 -11.07 14.90
CA SER A 47 2.80 -12.27 14.32
C SER A 47 3.82 -13.32 13.89
N PHE A 48 4.95 -12.88 13.33
CA PHE A 48 5.88 -13.77 12.62
C PHE A 48 7.28 -13.85 13.25
N TYR A 49 7.66 -12.85 14.06
CA TYR A 49 9.03 -12.76 14.57
C TYR A 49 9.06 -12.61 16.09
N PRO A 50 8.60 -13.62 16.85
CA PRO A 50 8.55 -13.54 18.31
C PRO A 50 9.92 -13.21 18.90
N GLY A 51 9.96 -12.18 19.76
CA GLY A 51 11.18 -11.70 20.40
C GLY A 51 11.97 -10.66 19.60
N ARG A 52 11.50 -10.26 18.40
CA ARG A 52 12.10 -9.15 17.64
C ARG A 52 11.27 -7.88 17.81
N SER A 53 11.96 -6.74 17.85
CA SER A 53 11.29 -5.45 17.80
C SER A 53 10.83 -5.10 16.38
N SER A 54 9.85 -4.21 16.25
CA SER A 54 9.47 -3.65 14.95
C SER A 54 10.63 -2.93 14.25
N ASP A 55 11.53 -2.32 15.03
CA ASP A 55 12.71 -1.64 14.49
C ASP A 55 13.70 -2.63 13.86
N ASP A 56 13.95 -3.78 14.51
CA ASP A 56 14.81 -4.84 13.95
C ASP A 56 14.23 -5.37 12.63
N VAL A 57 12.91 -5.61 12.60
CA VAL A 57 12.20 -6.11 11.42
C VAL A 57 12.23 -5.07 10.30
N SER A 58 11.95 -3.80 10.62
CA SER A 58 12.00 -2.69 9.66
C SER A 58 13.41 -2.53 9.07
N ALA A 59 14.44 -2.58 9.91
CA ALA A 59 15.83 -2.49 9.45
C ALA A 59 16.20 -3.64 8.50
N TYR A 60 15.75 -4.86 8.80
CA TYR A 60 15.95 -6.00 7.90
C TYR A 60 15.26 -5.79 6.56
N TYR A 61 13.98 -5.39 6.57
CA TYR A 61 13.22 -5.14 5.35
C TYR A 61 13.87 -4.07 4.48
N ILE A 62 14.24 -2.94 5.06
CA ILE A 62 14.89 -1.82 4.34
C ILE A 62 16.21 -2.28 3.72
N THR A 63 17.00 -3.07 4.45
CA THR A 63 18.32 -3.51 4.00
C THR A 63 18.22 -4.51 2.84
N HIS A 64 17.25 -5.42 2.90
CA HIS A 64 17.23 -6.60 2.02
C HIS A 64 16.15 -6.56 0.93
N PHE A 65 15.17 -5.62 0.97
CA PHE A 65 14.08 -5.61 -0.02
C PHE A 65 14.59 -5.60 -1.46
N ASN A 66 15.66 -4.88 -1.74
CA ASN A 66 16.22 -4.76 -3.09
C ASN A 66 16.65 -6.11 -3.69
N GLU A 67 16.96 -7.10 -2.88
CA GLU A 67 17.30 -8.46 -3.34
C GLU A 67 16.09 -9.17 -3.98
N TYR A 68 14.87 -8.74 -3.62
CA TYR A 68 13.60 -9.30 -4.07
C TYR A 68 12.80 -8.37 -4.99
N ALA A 69 13.29 -7.13 -5.18
CA ALA A 69 12.59 -6.09 -5.94
C ALA A 69 12.20 -6.53 -7.36
N ALA A 70 13.03 -7.36 -8.01
CA ALA A 70 12.77 -7.90 -9.34
C ALA A 70 11.52 -8.80 -9.44
N LEU A 71 10.97 -9.26 -8.30
CA LEU A 71 9.72 -10.00 -8.22
C LEU A 71 8.49 -9.08 -8.21
N THR A 72 8.69 -7.77 -8.08
CA THR A 72 7.61 -6.77 -8.12
C THR A 72 7.36 -6.31 -9.54
N LYS A 73 6.08 -6.11 -9.87
CA LYS A 73 5.65 -5.58 -11.17
C LYS A 73 4.63 -4.47 -10.96
N ALA A 74 4.56 -3.54 -11.90
CA ALA A 74 3.44 -2.61 -11.94
C ALA A 74 2.15 -3.37 -12.28
N THR A 75 1.05 -3.02 -11.63
CA THR A 75 -0.28 -3.49 -12.01
C THR A 75 -0.60 -3.00 -13.43
N PRO A 76 -1.13 -3.86 -14.32
CA PRO A 76 -1.50 -3.45 -15.66
C PRO A 76 -2.40 -2.19 -15.64
N GLY A 77 -1.99 -1.15 -16.36
CA GLY A 77 -2.71 0.13 -16.42
C GLY A 77 -2.35 1.14 -15.31
N ALA A 78 -1.55 0.80 -14.31
CA ALA A 78 -1.26 1.69 -13.18
C ALA A 78 -0.57 3.01 -13.59
N SER A 79 0.44 2.95 -14.47
CA SER A 79 1.12 4.16 -14.98
C SER A 79 0.15 5.01 -15.79
N ALA A 80 -0.57 4.40 -16.75
CA ALA A 80 -1.54 5.11 -17.58
C ALA A 80 -2.64 5.78 -16.74
N LEU A 81 -3.13 5.11 -15.67
CA LEU A 81 -4.10 5.71 -14.77
C LEU A 81 -3.56 6.97 -14.07
N LEU A 82 -2.31 6.94 -13.60
CA LEU A 82 -1.69 8.11 -12.96
C LEU A 82 -1.53 9.27 -13.96
N ASP A 83 -1.14 8.98 -15.19
CA ASP A 83 -1.02 9.97 -16.28
C ASP A 83 -2.40 10.57 -16.64
N ASP A 84 -3.44 9.74 -16.76
CA ASP A 84 -4.81 10.18 -17.06
C ASP A 84 -5.36 11.07 -15.94
N LEU A 85 -5.12 10.70 -14.67
CA LEU A 85 -5.54 11.51 -13.52
C LEU A 85 -4.82 12.85 -13.49
N ASP A 86 -3.52 12.88 -13.77
CA ASP A 86 -2.75 14.13 -13.89
C ASP A 86 -3.27 15.02 -15.02
N ALA A 87 -3.53 14.44 -16.20
CA ALA A 87 -4.10 15.14 -17.34
C ALA A 87 -5.51 15.74 -17.06
N LEU A 88 -6.27 15.10 -16.17
CA LEU A 88 -7.57 15.59 -15.69
C LEU A 88 -7.44 16.62 -14.54
N GLY A 89 -6.22 16.89 -14.07
CA GLY A 89 -5.97 17.78 -12.94
C GLY A 89 -6.43 17.20 -11.61
N ILE A 90 -6.49 15.87 -11.49
CA ILE A 90 -6.89 15.16 -10.27
C ILE A 90 -5.62 14.76 -9.51
N PRO A 91 -5.32 15.39 -8.35
CA PRO A 91 -4.12 15.09 -7.62
C PRO A 91 -4.17 13.69 -6.99
N THR A 92 -3.02 13.01 -6.99
CA THR A 92 -2.87 11.63 -6.50
C THR A 92 -1.88 11.53 -5.36
N ALA A 93 -2.20 10.73 -4.35
CA ALA A 93 -1.25 10.36 -3.30
C ALA A 93 -1.17 8.84 -3.13
N VAL A 94 0.02 8.31 -3.06
CA VAL A 94 0.25 6.94 -2.61
C VAL A 94 0.40 6.95 -1.09
N ILE A 95 -0.40 6.14 -0.40
CA ILE A 95 -0.29 5.88 1.04
C ILE A 95 0.10 4.41 1.26
N THR A 96 1.10 4.13 2.10
CA THR A 96 1.60 2.76 2.26
C THR A 96 2.22 2.49 3.63
N ASN A 97 1.99 1.28 4.17
CA ASN A 97 2.69 0.78 5.37
C ASN A 97 4.15 0.36 5.07
N THR A 98 4.55 0.39 3.81
CA THR A 98 5.94 0.21 3.39
C THR A 98 6.75 1.47 3.69
N HIS A 99 7.94 1.32 4.26
CA HIS A 99 8.85 2.42 4.57
C HIS A 99 9.27 3.18 3.30
N SER A 100 9.47 4.50 3.40
CA SER A 100 9.83 5.37 2.27
C SER A 100 11.13 4.96 1.57
N ALA A 101 12.10 4.41 2.30
CA ALA A 101 13.35 3.89 1.74
C ALA A 101 13.15 2.70 0.78
N ILE A 102 12.00 2.01 0.85
CA ILE A 102 11.63 0.94 -0.09
C ILE A 102 10.66 1.48 -1.14
N SER A 103 9.59 2.16 -0.70
CA SER A 103 8.49 2.55 -1.58
C SER A 103 8.89 3.57 -2.64
N ARG A 104 9.73 4.55 -2.31
CA ARG A 104 10.15 5.57 -3.27
C ARG A 104 10.98 5.01 -4.43
N PRO A 105 12.10 4.28 -4.19
CA PRO A 105 12.87 3.69 -5.29
C PRO A 105 12.06 2.71 -6.13
N LEU A 106 11.10 2.01 -5.51
CA LEU A 106 10.27 1.05 -6.20
C LEU A 106 9.28 1.71 -7.16
N LEU A 107 8.62 2.79 -6.74
CA LEU A 107 7.75 3.60 -7.60
C LEU A 107 8.54 4.23 -8.75
N GLU A 108 9.73 4.78 -8.47
CA GLU A 108 10.63 5.36 -9.47
C GLU A 108 11.08 4.32 -10.51
N ALA A 109 11.47 3.13 -10.07
CA ALA A 109 11.92 2.05 -10.95
C ALA A 109 10.81 1.51 -11.88
N LEU A 110 9.54 1.68 -11.50
CA LEU A 110 8.38 1.23 -12.25
C LEU A 110 7.63 2.37 -12.96
N ASP A 111 8.22 3.56 -12.99
CA ASP A 111 7.67 4.77 -13.63
C ASP A 111 6.25 5.10 -13.14
N LEU A 112 6.04 5.01 -11.82
CA LEU A 112 4.80 5.35 -11.15
C LEU A 112 4.99 6.67 -10.39
N VAL A 113 4.42 7.75 -10.92
CA VAL A 113 4.69 9.12 -10.48
C VAL A 113 3.43 9.75 -9.85
N PRO A 114 3.11 9.48 -8.56
CA PRO A 114 2.05 10.19 -7.85
C PRO A 114 2.50 11.61 -7.47
N HIS A 115 1.55 12.53 -7.23
CA HIS A 115 1.85 13.88 -6.73
C HIS A 115 2.42 13.87 -5.31
N ALA A 116 2.07 12.85 -4.51
CA ALA A 116 2.61 12.67 -3.15
C ALA A 116 2.79 11.18 -2.81
N LEU A 117 3.80 10.91 -1.97
CA LEU A 117 4.02 9.62 -1.33
C LEU A 117 4.03 9.82 0.19
N ILE A 118 3.10 9.14 0.88
CA ILE A 118 2.99 9.11 2.33
C ILE A 118 3.26 7.69 2.80
N ALA A 119 4.47 7.43 3.23
CA ALA A 119 4.92 6.15 3.76
C ALA A 119 4.72 6.07 5.29
N VAL A 120 4.85 4.89 5.87
CA VAL A 120 4.64 4.69 7.32
C VAL A 120 5.53 5.57 8.19
N ASP A 121 6.76 5.84 7.76
CA ASP A 121 7.72 6.71 8.46
C ASP A 121 7.43 8.21 8.35
N ASN A 122 6.40 8.61 7.62
CA ASN A 122 5.97 10.00 7.49
C ASN A 122 4.81 10.37 8.44
N VAL A 123 4.33 9.42 9.24
CA VAL A 123 3.17 9.57 10.13
C VAL A 123 3.41 8.92 11.49
N ALA A 124 2.60 9.26 12.48
CA ALA A 124 2.70 8.64 13.81
C ALA A 124 2.16 7.20 13.82
N LYS A 125 1.12 6.93 13.03
CA LYS A 125 0.48 5.60 12.94
C LYS A 125 0.18 5.24 11.49
N GLY A 126 0.61 4.03 11.09
CA GLY A 126 0.26 3.44 9.81
C GLY A 126 -1.18 2.94 9.75
N LYS A 127 -1.61 2.50 8.56
CA LYS A 127 -2.91 1.85 8.38
C LYS A 127 -3.03 0.65 9.32
N PRO A 128 -4.16 0.47 9.98
CA PRO A 128 -5.51 1.00 9.71
C PRO A 128 -5.82 2.38 10.31
N ALA A 129 -4.87 3.09 10.94
CA ALA A 129 -5.10 4.46 11.39
C ALA A 129 -5.25 5.41 10.18
N PRO A 130 -6.02 6.52 10.31
CA PRO A 130 -6.30 7.45 9.23
C PRO A 130 -5.16 8.46 8.95
N ASP A 131 -4.09 8.43 9.72
CA ASP A 131 -3.02 9.44 9.74
C ASP A 131 -2.43 9.71 8.34
N MET A 132 -2.22 8.64 7.54
CA MET A 132 -1.69 8.77 6.18
C MET A 132 -2.67 9.47 5.24
N ILE A 133 -3.98 9.23 5.41
CA ILE A 133 -5.02 9.89 4.60
C ILE A 133 -5.05 11.37 4.97
N PHE A 134 -5.05 11.71 6.26
CA PHE A 134 -4.99 13.11 6.71
C PHE A 134 -3.74 13.81 6.19
N ARG A 135 -2.58 13.13 6.26
CA ARG A 135 -1.33 13.70 5.74
C ARG A 135 -1.35 13.89 4.23
N GLY A 136 -1.90 12.94 3.47
CA GLY A 136 -2.09 13.07 2.03
C GLY A 136 -3.01 14.24 1.68
N CYS A 137 -4.13 14.37 2.37
CA CYS A 137 -5.05 15.50 2.21
C CYS A 137 -4.36 16.85 2.50
N GLU A 138 -3.59 16.93 3.58
CA GLU A 138 -2.83 18.15 3.93
C GLU A 138 -1.86 18.54 2.81
N VAL A 139 -1.09 17.58 2.29
CA VAL A 139 -0.10 17.83 1.22
C VAL A 139 -0.77 18.27 -0.08
N LEU A 140 -1.93 17.70 -0.40
CA LEU A 140 -2.67 17.99 -1.63
C LEU A 140 -3.63 19.19 -1.49
N GLY A 141 -3.81 19.75 -0.30
CA GLY A 141 -4.75 20.85 -0.05
C GLY A 141 -6.22 20.43 -0.13
N LEU A 142 -6.53 19.17 0.22
CA LEU A 142 -7.87 18.57 0.15
C LEU A 142 -8.40 18.24 1.55
N THR A 143 -9.67 17.86 1.63
CA THR A 143 -10.26 17.27 2.84
C THR A 143 -10.52 15.76 2.64
N PRO A 144 -10.66 14.97 3.72
CA PRO A 144 -10.96 13.54 3.59
C PRO A 144 -12.25 13.22 2.82
N TRP A 145 -13.20 14.15 2.76
CA TRP A 145 -14.45 14.01 1.98
C TRP A 145 -14.26 14.18 0.48
N ASP A 146 -13.17 14.84 0.07
CA ASP A 146 -12.87 15.12 -1.33
C ASP A 146 -12.07 13.99 -2.00
N VAL A 147 -11.68 12.96 -1.23
CA VAL A 147 -10.78 11.91 -1.73
C VAL A 147 -11.45 10.55 -1.80
N LEU A 148 -11.11 9.80 -2.84
CA LEU A 148 -11.40 8.38 -2.99
C LEU A 148 -10.15 7.59 -2.60
N VAL A 149 -10.26 6.73 -1.60
CA VAL A 149 -9.20 5.79 -1.23
C VAL A 149 -9.39 4.50 -2.02
N VAL A 150 -8.35 4.09 -2.76
CA VAL A 150 -8.32 2.82 -3.49
C VAL A 150 -7.41 1.86 -2.73
N GLY A 151 -7.91 0.68 -2.41
CA GLY A 151 -7.16 -0.30 -1.62
C GLY A 151 -7.61 -1.74 -1.86
N ASP A 152 -6.72 -2.69 -1.57
CA ASP A 152 -6.95 -4.13 -1.71
C ASP A 152 -7.08 -4.86 -0.37
N SER A 153 -6.90 -4.15 0.74
CA SER A 153 -6.84 -4.74 2.07
C SER A 153 -7.86 -4.16 3.04
N ARG A 154 -8.18 -4.95 4.08
CA ARG A 154 -8.98 -4.47 5.22
C ARG A 154 -8.35 -3.26 5.92
N PHE A 155 -7.03 -3.13 5.87
CA PHE A 155 -6.32 -2.02 6.52
C PHE A 155 -6.57 -0.69 5.78
N ASP A 156 -6.67 -0.74 4.45
CA ASP A 156 -7.07 0.41 3.63
C ASP A 156 -8.51 0.81 3.89
N GLN A 157 -9.42 -0.17 3.89
CA GLN A 157 -10.84 0.07 4.15
C GLN A 157 -11.08 0.68 5.53
N GLN A 158 -10.42 0.15 6.57
CA GLN A 158 -10.51 0.67 7.93
C GLN A 158 -9.94 2.08 8.06
N ALA A 159 -8.80 2.36 7.40
CA ALA A 159 -8.21 3.69 7.37
C ALA A 159 -9.14 4.71 6.69
N ALA A 160 -9.72 4.36 5.54
CA ALA A 160 -10.69 5.19 4.82
C ALA A 160 -11.93 5.48 5.67
N ALA A 161 -12.50 4.45 6.30
CA ALA A 161 -13.65 4.60 7.20
C ALA A 161 -13.33 5.50 8.40
N ALA A 162 -12.14 5.33 9.01
CA ALA A 162 -11.69 6.15 10.13
C ALA A 162 -11.43 7.62 9.73
N ALA A 163 -11.02 7.87 8.48
CA ALA A 163 -10.85 9.21 7.94
C ALA A 163 -12.17 9.86 7.50
N GLY A 164 -13.22 9.08 7.28
CA GLY A 164 -14.49 9.54 6.68
C GLY A 164 -14.41 9.70 5.16
N SER A 165 -13.49 9.01 4.51
CA SER A 165 -13.29 9.03 3.06
C SER A 165 -14.08 7.92 2.37
N ALA A 166 -14.45 8.13 1.09
CA ALA A 166 -14.98 7.07 0.24
C ALA A 166 -13.89 6.02 -0.05
N PHE A 167 -14.32 4.75 -0.18
CA PHE A 167 -13.42 3.63 -0.43
C PHE A 167 -13.83 2.82 -1.65
N ALA A 168 -12.90 2.63 -2.56
CA ALA A 168 -13.02 1.71 -3.69
C ALA A 168 -12.12 0.50 -3.45
N GLY A 169 -12.73 -0.68 -3.30
CA GLY A 169 -12.02 -1.94 -3.13
C GLY A 169 -11.52 -2.51 -4.44
N PHE A 170 -10.26 -2.91 -4.49
CA PHE A 170 -9.60 -3.55 -5.62
C PHE A 170 -9.24 -5.01 -5.30
N GLY A 171 -8.99 -5.85 -6.31
CA GLY A 171 -8.55 -7.24 -6.11
C GLY A 171 -9.57 -8.14 -5.38
N GLY A 172 -10.86 -7.84 -5.49
CA GLY A 172 -11.95 -8.58 -4.82
C GLY A 172 -12.35 -7.99 -3.46
N MET A 173 -11.70 -6.91 -3.01
CA MET A 173 -12.08 -6.18 -1.81
C MET A 173 -13.37 -5.38 -2.06
N GLY A 174 -14.35 -5.51 -1.17
CA GLY A 174 -15.58 -4.72 -1.23
C GLY A 174 -15.40 -3.32 -0.63
N GLY A 175 -16.26 -2.37 -1.06
CA GLY A 175 -16.24 -0.99 -0.57
C GLY A 175 -17.49 -0.22 -0.95
N ASN A 176 -17.42 1.11 -0.99
CA ASN A 176 -18.46 1.93 -1.63
C ASN A 176 -18.54 1.58 -3.13
N PHE A 177 -17.40 1.22 -3.71
CA PHE A 177 -17.23 0.72 -5.06
C PHE A 177 -16.35 -0.53 -5.02
N THR A 178 -16.52 -1.43 -6.01
CA THR A 178 -15.69 -2.63 -6.16
C THR A 178 -15.11 -2.62 -7.57
N LEU A 179 -13.79 -2.44 -7.68
CA LEU A 179 -13.09 -2.31 -8.94
C LEU A 179 -12.62 -3.67 -9.44
N ALA A 180 -12.93 -4.02 -10.68
CA ALA A 180 -12.41 -5.21 -11.35
C ALA A 180 -11.01 -4.94 -11.94
N GLU A 181 -10.85 -3.75 -12.53
CA GLU A 181 -9.61 -3.27 -13.11
C GLU A 181 -9.23 -1.92 -12.49
N ILE A 182 -7.94 -1.58 -12.52
CA ILE A 182 -7.48 -0.33 -11.89
C ILE A 182 -8.05 0.91 -12.59
N ASN A 183 -8.27 0.84 -13.88
CA ASN A 183 -8.84 1.94 -14.67
C ASN A 183 -10.33 2.21 -14.39
N ASP A 184 -11.03 1.30 -13.68
CA ASP A 184 -12.41 1.54 -13.23
C ASP A 184 -12.51 2.77 -12.31
N VAL A 185 -11.38 3.18 -11.70
CA VAL A 185 -11.26 4.41 -10.90
C VAL A 185 -11.76 5.63 -11.68
N LEU A 186 -11.45 5.75 -12.97
CA LEU A 186 -11.89 6.87 -13.80
C LEU A 186 -13.42 6.92 -13.89
N SER A 187 -14.07 5.76 -14.08
CA SER A 187 -15.54 5.68 -14.12
C SER A 187 -16.19 5.99 -12.78
N VAL A 188 -15.52 5.69 -11.66
CA VAL A 188 -16.02 6.09 -10.33
C VAL A 188 -15.96 7.60 -10.17
N ILE A 189 -14.88 8.24 -10.63
CA ILE A 189 -14.66 9.67 -10.48
C ILE A 189 -15.62 10.48 -11.37
N ASP A 190 -15.89 10.04 -12.60
CA ASP A 190 -16.79 10.72 -13.52
C ASP A 190 -18.28 10.39 -13.29
N GLY A 191 -18.59 9.49 -12.34
CA GLY A 191 -19.95 9.11 -11.99
C GLY A 191 -20.63 8.14 -12.97
N THR A 192 -19.89 7.50 -13.86
CA THR A 192 -20.41 6.52 -14.85
C THR A 192 -20.30 5.07 -14.36
N PHE A 193 -19.69 4.84 -13.22
CA PHE A 193 -19.52 3.51 -12.61
C PHE A 193 -20.86 2.94 -12.15
N ASN A 194 -21.24 1.73 -12.67
CA ASN A 194 -22.47 1.01 -12.36
C ASN A 194 -22.25 -0.20 -11.46
#